data_5fcdbddbd55a8ea1aba0600652e1d418
#
_entry.id   5fcdbddbd55a8ea1aba0600652e1d418
#
_cell.length_a   1.000
_cell.length_b   1.000
_cell.length_c   1.000
_cell.angle_alpha   90.00
_cell.angle_beta   90.00
_cell.angle_gamma   90.00
#
_symmetry.space_group_name_H-M   'P 1'
#
loop_
_entity.id
_entity.type
_entity.pdbx_description
1 polymer ?
#
loop_
_entity_poly.entity_id
_entity_poly.type
_entity_poly.pdbx_seq_one_letter_code
_entity_poly.pdbx_strand_id
1 'polypeptide(L)'
;SFRWEIRYINNDLEFVKNNFQKFQKFLLKKTKKNISEITVKNIPICVVPGLIEKNQKKIMTFMNEFNFFENEHVPFGTEAGIIQKLGLSTIIFGPGSISQAHKPNEFITVNQLEKYDKFLKNILNF
;
A
#
# COMPACT_ATOMS: atom_id res chain seq x y z
N SER A 1 5.15 7.66 -25.39
CA SER A 1 4.44 7.52 -24.11
C SER A 1 5.37 6.89 -23.09
N PHE A 2 5.20 7.20 -21.84
CA PHE A 2 5.89 6.54 -20.75
C PHE A 2 4.90 6.25 -19.62
N ARG A 3 5.20 5.26 -18.79
CA ARG A 3 4.45 4.94 -17.59
C ARG A 3 5.26 5.37 -16.38
N TRP A 4 4.58 5.82 -15.35
CA TRP A 4 5.17 6.24 -14.09
C TRP A 4 4.23 5.85 -12.95
N GLU A 5 4.78 5.69 -11.76
CA GLU A 5 4.09 5.31 -10.56
C GLU A 5 4.49 6.26 -9.42
N ILE A 6 3.55 6.64 -8.59
CA ILE A 6 3.81 7.34 -7.34
C ILE A 6 3.30 6.46 -6.21
N ARG A 7 4.17 6.17 -5.26
CA ARG A 7 3.81 5.58 -3.98
C ARG A 7 3.75 6.69 -2.94
N TYR A 8 2.71 6.71 -2.16
CA TYR A 8 2.47 7.74 -1.15
C TYR A 8 2.03 7.09 0.16
N ILE A 9 2.38 7.72 1.25
CA ILE A 9 2.03 7.32 2.61
C ILE A 9 0.91 8.26 3.07
N ASN A 10 -0.03 7.75 3.83
CA ASN A 10 -1.21 8.48 4.29
C ASN A 10 -2.16 8.90 3.14
N ASN A 11 -3.20 9.63 3.45
CA ASN A 11 -4.20 10.05 2.46
C ASN A 11 -3.77 11.28 1.63
N ASP A 12 -2.50 11.41 1.30
CA ASP A 12 -1.94 12.56 0.58
C ASP A 12 -2.17 12.51 -0.95
N LEU A 13 -3.11 11.69 -1.41
CA LEU A 13 -3.41 11.56 -2.84
C LEU A 13 -3.72 12.91 -3.51
N GLU A 14 -4.48 13.77 -2.84
CA GLU A 14 -4.81 15.09 -3.39
C GLU A 14 -3.59 16.02 -3.43
N PHE A 15 -2.73 15.96 -2.42
CA PHE A 15 -1.45 16.67 -2.43
C PHE A 15 -0.57 16.21 -3.61
N VAL A 16 -0.46 14.91 -3.80
CA VAL A 16 0.31 14.31 -4.90
C VAL A 16 -0.25 14.74 -6.26
N LYS A 17 -1.57 14.63 -6.47
CA LYS A 17 -2.24 15.06 -7.70
C LYS A 17 -2.00 16.53 -8.00
N ASN A 18 -2.17 17.40 -7.01
CA ASN A 18 -2.00 18.85 -7.16
C ASN A 18 -0.55 19.21 -7.52
N ASN A 19 0.43 18.61 -6.88
CA ASN A 19 1.85 18.85 -7.20
C ASN A 19 2.21 18.30 -8.57
N PHE A 20 1.68 17.15 -8.94
CA PHE A 20 1.89 16.60 -10.27
C PHE A 20 1.30 17.53 -11.36
N GLN A 21 0.09 18.05 -11.16
CA GLN A 21 -0.50 19.01 -12.09
C GLN A 21 0.31 20.29 -12.22
N LYS A 22 0.85 20.81 -11.10
CA LYS A 22 1.75 21.98 -11.12
C LYS A 22 3.01 21.69 -11.92
N PHE A 23 3.63 20.54 -11.70
CA PHE A 23 4.80 20.10 -12.44
C PHE A 23 4.52 19.93 -13.94
N GLN A 24 3.40 19.33 -14.29
CA GLN A 24 2.96 19.17 -15.67
C GLN A 24 2.79 20.54 -16.37
N LYS A 25 2.14 21.50 -15.71
CA LYS A 25 2.01 22.88 -16.22
C LYS A 25 3.37 23.56 -16.41
N PHE A 26 4.28 23.38 -15.45
CA PHE A 26 5.64 23.90 -15.55
C PHE A 26 6.39 23.32 -16.75
N LEU A 27 6.34 22.00 -16.95
CA LEU A 27 6.97 21.34 -18.09
C LEU A 27 6.40 21.85 -19.42
N LEU A 28 5.08 21.94 -19.53
CA LEU A 28 4.41 22.46 -20.73
C LEU A 28 4.87 23.89 -21.04
N LYS A 29 4.94 24.76 -20.04
CA LYS A 29 5.40 26.15 -20.22
C LYS A 29 6.85 26.21 -20.68
N LYS A 30 7.73 25.35 -20.15
CA LYS A 30 9.15 25.27 -20.53
C LYS A 30 9.31 24.75 -21.96
N THR A 31 8.54 23.74 -22.34
CA THR A 31 8.68 23.06 -23.64
C THR A 31 8.05 23.86 -24.77
N LYS A 32 6.93 24.56 -24.52
CA LYS A 32 6.27 25.43 -25.52
C LYS A 32 7.14 26.57 -26.04
N LYS A 33 8.21 26.92 -25.34
CA LYS A 33 9.21 27.89 -25.86
C LYS A 33 9.95 27.38 -27.09
N ASN A 34 10.07 26.06 -27.25
CA ASN A 34 10.85 25.44 -28.31
C ASN A 34 9.99 24.62 -29.29
N ILE A 35 8.77 24.23 -28.88
CA ILE A 35 7.85 23.40 -29.66
C ILE A 35 6.45 24.00 -29.52
N SER A 36 5.89 24.53 -30.60
CA SER A 36 4.60 25.25 -30.59
C SER A 36 3.39 24.36 -30.27
N GLU A 37 3.41 23.11 -30.71
CA GLU A 37 2.30 22.16 -30.55
C GLU A 37 2.71 20.95 -29.71
N ILE A 38 2.57 21.07 -28.41
CA ILE A 38 2.77 19.94 -27.50
C ILE A 38 1.56 19.78 -26.57
N THR A 39 1.05 18.59 -26.49
CA THR A 39 0.01 18.22 -25.53
C THR A 39 0.50 17.11 -24.61
N VAL A 40 0.15 17.20 -23.33
CA VAL A 40 0.43 16.17 -22.34
C VAL A 40 -0.90 15.69 -21.78
N LYS A 41 -1.22 14.43 -22.01
CA LYS A 41 -2.37 13.76 -21.40
C LYS A 41 -1.86 12.83 -20.30
N ASN A 42 -2.43 12.94 -19.13
CA ASN A 42 -2.20 12.03 -18.03
C ASN A 42 -3.43 11.14 -17.86
N ILE A 43 -3.24 9.85 -18.01
CA ILE A 43 -4.31 8.86 -17.93
C ILE A 43 -4.00 7.96 -16.73
N PRO A 44 -4.76 8.07 -15.62
CA PRO A 44 -4.60 7.15 -14.50
C PRO A 44 -4.94 5.73 -14.94
N ILE A 45 -4.03 4.80 -14.73
CA ILE A 45 -4.24 3.38 -15.04
C ILE A 45 -4.84 2.68 -13.82
N CYS A 46 -4.28 2.97 -12.64
CA CYS A 46 -4.73 2.39 -11.39
C CYS A 46 -4.50 3.38 -10.25
N VAL A 47 -5.43 3.43 -9.32
CA VAL A 47 -5.30 4.20 -8.08
C VAL A 47 -5.71 3.29 -6.92
N VAL A 48 -4.74 2.82 -6.17
CA VAL A 48 -4.97 1.98 -4.99
C VAL A 48 -4.84 2.85 -3.75
N PRO A 49 -5.86 2.92 -2.89
CA PRO A 49 -5.77 3.66 -1.64
C PRO A 49 -4.78 2.98 -0.69
N GLY A 50 -4.00 3.79 0.02
CA GLY A 50 -3.17 3.29 1.12
C GLY A 50 -4.02 2.80 2.29
N LEU A 51 -3.50 1.82 3.02
CA LEU A 51 -4.03 1.43 4.31
C LEU A 51 -3.63 2.48 5.36
N ILE A 52 -4.58 2.98 6.12
CA ILE A 52 -4.36 4.04 7.10
C ILE A 52 -4.59 3.49 8.49
N GLU A 53 -3.80 3.94 9.44
CA GLU A 53 -3.90 3.53 10.85
C GLU A 53 -5.21 3.96 11.56
N LYS A 54 -6.01 4.82 10.95
CA LYS A 54 -7.29 5.29 11.53
C LYS A 54 -8.26 4.14 11.76
N ASN A 55 -8.86 4.11 12.96
CA ASN A 55 -9.89 3.13 13.39
C ASN A 55 -9.39 1.68 13.56
N GLN A 56 -8.09 1.48 13.74
CA GLN A 56 -7.55 0.14 13.97
C GLN A 56 -7.61 -0.33 15.43
N LYS A 57 -8.16 0.48 16.34
CA LYS A 57 -8.16 0.17 17.78
C LYS A 57 -8.72 -1.22 18.09
N LYS A 58 -9.81 -1.61 17.44
CA LYS A 58 -10.42 -2.94 17.62
C LYS A 58 -9.52 -4.08 17.16
N ILE A 59 -8.91 -3.92 15.98
CA ILE A 59 -8.06 -4.97 15.43
C ILE A 59 -6.72 -5.04 16.17
N MET A 60 -6.20 -3.92 16.66
CA MET A 60 -5.01 -3.91 17.50
C MET A 60 -5.26 -4.58 18.85
N THR A 61 -6.43 -4.33 19.48
CA THR A 61 -6.83 -5.07 20.69
C THR A 61 -6.88 -6.57 20.43
N PHE A 62 -7.52 -6.98 19.34
CA PHE A 62 -7.60 -8.36 18.91
C PHE A 62 -6.21 -8.98 18.69
N MET A 63 -5.31 -8.28 17.97
CA MET A 63 -3.95 -8.79 17.71
C MET A 63 -3.11 -8.91 19.00
N ASN A 64 -3.32 -8.00 19.95
CA ASN A 64 -2.65 -8.05 21.25
C ASN A 64 -3.04 -9.29 22.06
N GLU A 65 -4.27 -9.78 21.94
CA GLU A 65 -4.69 -11.03 22.58
C GLU A 65 -3.88 -12.24 22.11
N PHE A 66 -3.31 -12.16 20.91
CA PHE A 66 -2.45 -13.20 20.32
C PHE A 66 -0.95 -12.89 20.43
N ASN A 67 -0.55 -11.88 21.20
CA ASN A 67 0.85 -11.44 21.37
C ASN A 67 1.54 -10.99 20.07
N PHE A 68 0.80 -10.41 19.13
CA PHE A 68 1.36 -9.79 17.95
C PHE A 68 1.48 -8.28 18.16
N PHE A 69 2.70 -7.82 18.42
CA PHE A 69 2.97 -6.43 18.82
C PHE A 69 3.70 -5.60 17.75
N GLU A 70 4.15 -6.23 16.67
CA GLU A 70 4.89 -5.52 15.64
C GLU A 70 3.91 -4.85 14.66
N ASN A 71 3.99 -3.53 14.60
CA ASN A 71 3.24 -2.72 13.65
C ASN A 71 4.25 -1.98 12.79
N GLU A 72 4.50 -2.50 11.59
CA GLU A 72 5.42 -1.89 10.64
C GLU A 72 4.66 -1.33 9.43
N HIS A 73 5.12 -0.20 8.93
CA HIS A 73 4.65 0.33 7.66
C HIS A 73 5.39 -0.34 6.51
N VAL A 74 4.65 -0.84 5.57
CA VAL A 74 5.21 -1.50 4.38
C VAL A 74 4.95 -0.68 3.12
N PRO A 75 5.97 -0.49 2.26
CA PRO A 75 5.87 0.38 1.09
C PRO A 75 5.34 -0.36 -0.15
N PHE A 76 4.40 -1.28 0.02
CA PHE A 76 3.79 -2.00 -1.11
C PHE A 76 2.27 -1.78 -1.20
N GLY A 77 1.73 -1.90 -2.41
CA GLY A 77 0.30 -1.80 -2.64
C GLY A 77 -0.43 -3.10 -2.30
N THR A 78 -1.57 -2.99 -1.66
CA THR A 78 -2.47 -4.11 -1.37
C THR A 78 -3.92 -3.67 -1.49
N GLU A 79 -4.84 -4.62 -1.54
CA GLU A 79 -6.29 -4.38 -1.49
C GLU A 79 -6.79 -3.92 -0.11
N ALA A 80 -5.95 -3.99 0.92
CA ALA A 80 -6.31 -3.66 2.30
C ALA A 80 -6.88 -2.24 2.45
N GLY A 81 -6.32 -1.26 1.75
CA GLY A 81 -6.86 0.08 1.72
C GLY A 81 -8.25 0.20 1.07
N ILE A 82 -8.56 -0.68 0.12
CA ILE A 82 -9.91 -0.77 -0.49
C ILE A 82 -10.91 -1.32 0.52
N ILE A 83 -10.53 -2.41 1.21
CA ILE A 83 -11.36 -3.05 2.25
C ILE A 83 -11.62 -2.07 3.40
N GLN A 84 -10.60 -1.32 3.82
CA GLN A 84 -10.74 -0.30 4.85
C GLN A 84 -11.72 0.82 4.45
N LYS A 85 -11.78 1.20 3.18
CA LYS A 85 -12.76 2.18 2.68
C LYS A 85 -14.21 1.71 2.77
N LEU A 86 -14.43 0.41 2.85
CA LEU A 86 -15.75 -0.17 3.12
C LEU A 86 -16.15 -0.10 4.61
N GLY A 87 -15.32 0.53 5.45
CA GLY A 87 -15.58 0.69 6.88
C GLY A 87 -15.08 -0.48 7.74
N LEU A 88 -14.36 -1.42 7.15
CA LEU A 88 -13.81 -2.57 7.87
C LEU A 88 -12.44 -2.23 8.47
N SER A 89 -12.23 -2.62 9.73
CA SER A 89 -10.90 -2.59 10.35
C SER A 89 -10.02 -3.64 9.67
N THR A 90 -8.89 -3.21 9.13
CA THR A 90 -8.09 -4.03 8.22
C THR A 90 -6.62 -3.93 8.57
N ILE A 91 -5.94 -5.07 8.60
CA ILE A 91 -4.48 -5.16 8.69
C ILE A 91 -3.97 -6.12 7.62
N ILE A 92 -2.68 -6.03 7.36
CA ILE A 92 -1.93 -7.01 6.57
C ILE A 92 -1.20 -7.89 7.57
N PHE A 93 -1.49 -9.17 7.52
CA PHE A 93 -0.88 -10.15 8.41
C PHE A 93 -0.65 -11.46 7.67
N GLY A 94 0.54 -12.04 7.83
CA GLY A 94 0.90 -13.31 7.21
C GLY A 94 2.21 -13.85 7.77
N PRO A 95 2.52 -15.12 7.48
CA PRO A 95 3.77 -15.74 7.92
C PRO A 95 4.95 -15.27 7.07
N GLY A 96 6.16 -15.38 7.60
CA GLY A 96 7.39 -15.00 6.89
C GLY A 96 7.93 -13.64 7.28
N SER A 97 8.80 -13.09 6.45
CA SER A 97 9.39 -11.77 6.62
C SER A 97 9.28 -10.97 5.34
N ILE A 98 8.82 -9.73 5.44
CA ILE A 98 8.78 -8.81 4.30
C ILE A 98 10.16 -8.62 3.65
N SER A 99 11.23 -8.83 4.40
CA SER A 99 12.58 -8.75 3.89
C SER A 99 12.91 -9.80 2.82
N GLN A 100 12.11 -10.86 2.72
CA GLN A 100 12.24 -11.92 1.70
C GLN A 100 11.46 -11.61 0.42
N ALA A 101 10.46 -10.73 0.50
CA ALA A 101 9.57 -10.45 -0.61
C ALA A 101 10.34 -9.99 -1.87
N HIS A 102 9.98 -10.58 -3.01
CA HIS A 102 10.55 -10.29 -4.33
C HIS A 102 12.07 -10.58 -4.46
N LYS A 103 12.66 -11.36 -3.55
CA LYS A 103 14.04 -11.78 -3.67
C LYS A 103 14.17 -13.11 -4.42
N PRO A 104 15.29 -13.35 -5.13
CA PRO A 104 15.61 -14.68 -5.63
C PRO A 104 15.64 -15.67 -4.47
N ASN A 105 15.04 -16.85 -4.67
CA ASN A 105 14.92 -17.89 -3.66
C ASN A 105 14.16 -17.45 -2.40
N GLU A 106 13.14 -16.61 -2.55
CA GLU A 106 12.21 -16.28 -1.47
C GLU A 106 11.73 -17.55 -0.77
N PHE A 107 11.79 -17.55 0.55
CA PHE A 107 11.45 -18.72 1.35
C PHE A 107 10.69 -18.36 2.62
N ILE A 108 10.00 -19.34 3.15
CA ILE A 108 9.39 -19.34 4.47
C ILE A 108 9.80 -20.63 5.18
N THR A 109 9.98 -20.56 6.49
CA THR A 109 10.30 -21.76 7.27
C THR A 109 9.02 -22.55 7.61
N VAL A 110 9.15 -23.88 7.71
CA VAL A 110 8.03 -24.75 8.15
C VAL A 110 7.49 -24.31 9.49
N ASN A 111 8.35 -23.95 10.43
CA ASN A 111 7.96 -23.46 11.75
C ASN A 111 7.09 -22.18 11.69
N GLN A 112 7.39 -21.25 10.76
CA GLN A 112 6.56 -20.06 10.55
C GLN A 112 5.18 -20.41 10.01
N LEU A 113 5.10 -21.36 9.08
CA LEU A 113 3.83 -21.87 8.55
C LEU A 113 2.99 -22.55 9.64
N GLU A 114 3.60 -23.42 10.44
CA GLU A 114 2.92 -24.12 11.54
C GLU A 114 2.40 -23.15 12.61
N LYS A 115 3.16 -22.11 12.95
CA LYS A 115 2.71 -21.06 13.88
C LYS A 115 1.51 -20.30 13.31
N TYR A 116 1.56 -19.99 12.02
CA TYR A 116 0.46 -19.29 11.35
C TYR A 116 -0.79 -20.15 11.24
N ASP A 117 -0.66 -21.43 10.93
CA ASP A 117 -1.76 -22.39 10.92
C ASP A 117 -2.45 -22.49 12.29
N LYS A 118 -1.66 -22.63 13.36
CA LYS A 118 -2.19 -22.63 14.73
C LYS A 118 -2.93 -21.32 15.05
N PHE A 119 -2.39 -20.18 14.64
CA PHE A 119 -3.03 -18.89 14.83
C PHE A 119 -4.38 -18.83 14.10
N LEU A 120 -4.44 -19.24 12.83
CA LEU A 120 -5.68 -19.25 12.06
C LEU A 120 -6.73 -20.19 12.68
N LYS A 121 -6.31 -21.37 13.12
CA LYS A 121 -7.23 -22.31 13.81
C LYS A 121 -7.80 -21.71 15.08
N ASN A 122 -7.01 -21.01 15.87
CA ASN A 122 -7.47 -20.34 17.09
C ASN A 122 -8.49 -19.23 16.79
N ILE A 123 -8.26 -18.42 15.74
CA ILE A 123 -9.18 -17.34 15.35
C ILE A 123 -10.49 -17.89 14.81
N LEU A 124 -10.43 -18.93 14.01
CA LEU A 124 -11.59 -19.49 13.30
C LEU A 124 -12.33 -20.54 14.14
N ASN A 125 -11.84 -20.84 15.35
CA ASN A 125 -12.41 -21.86 16.25
C ASN A 125 -12.53 -23.25 15.60
N PHE A 126 -11.54 -23.65 14.80
CA PHE A 126 -11.44 -25.01 14.25
C PHE A 126 -10.59 -25.92 15.13
#